data_26e481f644fbe48ce69ec23661fe3bcb
#
_entry.id   26e481f644fbe48ce69ec23661fe3bcb
#
_cell.length_a   1.000
_cell.length_b   1.000
_cell.length_c   1.000
_cell.angle_alpha   90.00
_cell.angle_beta   90.00
_cell.angle_gamma   90.00
#
_symmetry.space_group_name_H-M   'P 1'
#
loop_
_entity.id
_entity.type
_entity.pdbx_description
1 polymer ?
#
loop_
_entity_poly.entity_id
_entity_poly.type
_entity_poly.pdbx_seq_one_letter_code
_entity_poly.pdbx_strand_id
1 'polypeptide(L)'
;MLRLAVIFESSPFDRKGLFNAVHQRVLHLVGTGACQVDAFCVHSRDTAFTRKVRHTPQTPDVQEVIVDGITYRMLWYDFSITDHITVKYLHKEPLFFGRFMERCLPCLEGYDAILAHSFTGGLIARRASERFGVPYFVTWHGSDVHTHPWNNALVMEHTRKVMDAASFNFFVSDALMKTSDRILESERKQVLHNGVSEFFRRYNGEDRAEFRRRHGLEDGVKVVAFAGSLVSVKNVDLLQPVFHQVRKGYNGQLEFWVIGDGKLRRQVEPALMGDSTISVRMWGNVSSDQMPVIMNCVDVLVLPSQNEGLPLVCAEAIRCGAVAVGADVGGVAEVVGSDNVVPHGPGFVEDFAGKVTDALNGRIRQSLPDTIDWSRTALKELEFIREVLK
;
A
#
# COMPACT_ATOMS: atom_id res chain seq x y z
N MET A 1 16.42 -2.25 26.40
CA MET A 1 15.31 -2.41 25.47
C MET A 1 15.18 -1.09 24.73
N LEU A 2 15.21 -1.08 23.40
CA LEU A 2 15.11 0.15 22.61
C LEU A 2 13.72 0.78 22.75
N ARG A 3 13.66 2.11 22.85
CA ARG A 3 12.43 2.88 22.80
C ARG A 3 12.31 3.56 21.44
N LEU A 4 11.37 3.13 20.63
CA LEU A 4 11.19 3.58 19.25
C LEU A 4 9.89 4.39 19.13
N ALA A 5 9.93 5.55 18.46
CA ALA A 5 8.76 6.28 18.03
C ALA A 5 8.48 5.95 16.56
N VAL A 6 7.29 5.49 16.23
CA VAL A 6 6.83 5.32 14.83
C VAL A 6 5.90 6.49 14.49
N ILE A 7 6.19 7.22 13.38
CA ILE A 7 5.36 8.35 12.95
C ILE A 7 5.03 8.27 11.46
N PHE A 8 3.75 8.46 11.12
CA PHE A 8 3.27 8.38 9.75
C PHE A 8 1.94 9.12 9.57
N GLU A 9 1.61 9.47 8.32
CA GLU A 9 0.32 10.06 7.96
C GLU A 9 -0.57 9.00 7.32
N SER A 10 -1.66 8.63 7.99
CA SER A 10 -2.66 7.70 7.49
C SER A 10 -3.95 7.76 8.31
N SER A 11 -4.92 6.89 7.98
CA SER A 11 -6.17 6.77 8.71
C SER A 11 -6.31 5.37 9.35
N PRO A 12 -6.35 5.28 10.68
CA PRO A 12 -6.63 4.02 11.36
C PRO A 12 -8.10 3.58 11.22
N PHE A 13 -8.98 4.49 10.77
CA PHE A 13 -10.40 4.21 10.58
C PHE A 13 -10.68 3.48 9.27
N ASP A 14 -9.89 3.76 8.22
CA ASP A 14 -10.05 3.15 6.90
C ASP A 14 -9.21 1.89 6.70
N ARG A 15 -8.17 1.70 7.50
CA ARG A 15 -7.23 0.57 7.49
C ARG A 15 -6.77 0.18 6.08
N LYS A 16 -6.39 1.19 5.27
CA LYS A 16 -5.97 1.00 3.88
C LYS A 16 -4.46 1.05 3.74
N GLY A 17 -3.94 0.35 2.73
CA GLY A 17 -2.60 0.47 2.17
C GLY A 17 -1.50 0.77 3.19
N LEU A 18 -1.12 2.05 3.29
CA LEU A 18 -0.04 2.49 4.17
C LEU A 18 -0.30 2.16 5.65
N PHE A 19 -1.54 2.38 6.16
CA PHE A 19 -1.84 2.05 7.57
C PHE A 19 -1.57 0.57 7.85
N ASN A 20 -2.09 -0.34 7.00
CA ASN A 20 -1.90 -1.77 7.18
C ASN A 20 -0.43 -2.16 7.13
N ALA A 21 0.35 -1.59 6.20
CA ALA A 21 1.78 -1.87 6.10
C ALA A 21 2.54 -1.43 7.36
N VAL A 22 2.30 -0.21 7.85
CA VAL A 22 2.92 0.30 9.08
C VAL A 22 2.48 -0.50 10.30
N HIS A 23 1.17 -0.80 10.39
CA HIS A 23 0.61 -1.58 11.49
C HIS A 23 1.25 -2.97 11.61
N GLN A 24 1.34 -3.71 10.52
CA GLN A 24 1.99 -5.03 10.50
C GLN A 24 3.47 -4.92 10.88
N ARG A 25 4.17 -3.89 10.41
CA ARG A 25 5.57 -3.65 10.78
C ARG A 25 5.73 -3.39 12.29
N VAL A 26 4.87 -2.55 12.88
CA VAL A 26 4.85 -2.28 14.33
C VAL A 26 4.56 -3.55 15.13
N LEU A 27 3.56 -4.35 14.72
CA LEU A 27 3.25 -5.62 15.38
C LEU A 27 4.46 -6.55 15.43
N HIS A 28 5.18 -6.69 14.31
CA HIS A 28 6.35 -7.58 14.24
C HIS A 28 7.56 -7.01 14.98
N LEU A 29 7.77 -5.69 14.98
CA LEU A 29 8.81 -5.05 15.79
C LEU A 29 8.56 -5.31 17.29
N VAL A 30 7.34 -5.07 17.77
CA VAL A 30 6.95 -5.35 19.17
C VAL A 30 7.08 -6.85 19.47
N GLY A 31 6.65 -7.71 18.55
CA GLY A 31 6.73 -9.17 18.66
C GLY A 31 8.14 -9.73 18.82
N THR A 32 9.19 -8.97 18.43
CA THR A 32 10.59 -9.39 18.68
C THR A 32 10.99 -9.36 20.16
N GLY A 33 10.26 -8.63 21.01
CA GLY A 33 10.61 -8.39 22.40
C GLY A 33 11.86 -7.50 22.59
N ALA A 34 12.46 -7.00 21.51
CA ALA A 34 13.72 -6.24 21.55
C ALA A 34 13.52 -4.72 21.72
N CYS A 35 12.32 -4.22 21.50
CA CYS A 35 11.97 -2.80 21.56
C CYS A 35 10.58 -2.56 22.13
N GLN A 36 10.37 -1.35 22.65
CA GLN A 36 9.07 -0.77 22.91
C GLN A 36 8.76 0.23 21.79
N VAL A 37 7.54 0.25 21.31
CA VAL A 37 7.11 1.12 20.21
C VAL A 37 5.93 1.97 20.66
N ASP A 38 6.07 3.29 20.56
CA ASP A 38 4.99 4.25 20.63
C ASP A 38 4.65 4.71 19.20
N ALA A 39 3.37 4.57 18.79
CA ALA A 39 2.93 4.85 17.45
C ALA A 39 2.13 6.17 17.37
N PHE A 40 2.54 7.07 16.49
CA PHE A 40 1.94 8.39 16.27
C PHE A 40 1.35 8.45 14.85
N CYS A 41 0.04 8.62 14.76
CA CYS A 41 -0.66 8.71 13.49
C CYS A 41 -1.08 10.15 13.21
N VAL A 42 -0.45 10.78 12.24
CA VAL A 42 -0.85 12.08 11.72
C VAL A 42 -2.09 11.92 10.85
N HIS A 43 -3.10 12.71 11.09
CA HIS A 43 -4.31 12.70 10.29
C HIS A 43 -4.84 14.11 10.07
N SER A 44 -5.02 14.47 8.81
CA SER A 44 -5.65 15.74 8.44
C SER A 44 -7.17 15.62 8.48
N ARG A 45 -7.84 16.63 9.03
CA ARG A 45 -9.30 16.73 9.04
C ARG A 45 -9.75 18.10 8.57
N ASP A 46 -10.82 18.15 7.80
CA ASP A 46 -11.42 19.42 7.40
C ASP A 46 -11.98 20.17 8.61
N THR A 47 -11.72 21.47 8.71
CA THR A 47 -12.38 22.34 9.72
C THR A 47 -13.91 22.28 9.55
N ALA A 48 -14.67 22.68 10.59
CA ALA A 48 -16.13 22.65 10.53
C ALA A 48 -16.69 23.44 9.34
N PHE A 49 -16.13 24.60 9.03
CA PHE A 49 -16.49 25.40 7.87
C PHE A 49 -16.15 24.70 6.56
N THR A 50 -14.92 24.15 6.45
CA THR A 50 -14.47 23.42 5.26
C THR A 50 -15.35 22.21 4.99
N ARG A 51 -15.70 21.43 6.02
CA ARG A 51 -16.63 20.29 5.91
C ARG A 51 -17.98 20.68 5.32
N LYS A 52 -18.55 21.80 5.80
CA LYS A 52 -19.84 22.30 5.29
C LYS A 52 -19.76 22.66 3.80
N VAL A 53 -18.67 23.29 3.38
CA VAL A 53 -18.48 23.69 1.97
C VAL A 53 -18.21 22.51 1.07
N ARG A 54 -17.41 21.52 1.53
CA ARG A 54 -16.98 20.37 0.72
C ARG A 54 -17.86 19.14 0.87
N HIS A 55 -18.86 19.19 1.76
CA HIS A 55 -19.75 18.06 2.08
C HIS A 55 -18.96 16.79 2.51
N THR A 56 -17.85 16.99 3.26
CA THR A 56 -17.07 15.88 3.78
C THR A 56 -17.62 15.40 5.14
N PRO A 57 -17.54 14.08 5.44
CA PRO A 57 -18.04 13.54 6.71
C PRO A 57 -17.23 14.07 7.90
N GLN A 58 -17.83 14.01 9.08
CA GLN A 58 -17.14 14.32 10.32
C GLN A 58 -16.18 13.18 10.67
N THR A 59 -14.92 13.52 10.90
CA THR A 59 -13.93 12.58 11.44
C THR A 59 -14.12 12.45 12.94
N PRO A 60 -14.01 11.25 13.54
CA PRO A 60 -14.03 11.07 14.99
C PRO A 60 -12.98 11.93 15.69
N ASP A 61 -13.35 12.59 16.78
CA ASP A 61 -12.41 13.39 17.60
C ASP A 61 -11.90 12.54 18.76
N VAL A 62 -10.92 11.69 18.44
CA VAL A 62 -10.28 10.77 19.40
C VAL A 62 -8.79 11.08 19.51
N GLN A 63 -8.24 10.91 20.71
CA GLN A 63 -6.81 11.10 20.97
C GLN A 63 -6.01 9.83 20.73
N GLU A 64 -6.64 8.68 20.89
CA GLU A 64 -6.01 7.38 20.73
C GLU A 64 -6.96 6.40 20.03
N VAL A 65 -6.39 5.52 19.23
CA VAL A 65 -7.08 4.40 18.58
C VAL A 65 -6.30 3.14 18.87
N ILE A 66 -6.95 2.10 19.37
CA ILE A 66 -6.31 0.79 19.61
C ILE A 66 -6.68 -0.15 18.47
N VAL A 67 -5.64 -0.74 17.86
CA VAL A 67 -5.76 -1.73 16.79
C VAL A 67 -4.86 -2.91 17.13
N ASP A 68 -5.44 -4.11 17.28
CA ASP A 68 -4.74 -5.35 17.58
C ASP A 68 -3.71 -5.23 18.74
N GLY A 69 -4.12 -4.51 19.80
CA GLY A 69 -3.30 -4.26 20.99
C GLY A 69 -2.27 -3.13 20.86
N ILE A 70 -2.10 -2.53 19.70
CA ILE A 70 -1.24 -1.36 19.49
C ILE A 70 -2.05 -0.07 19.64
N THR A 71 -1.57 0.83 20.51
CA THR A 71 -2.17 2.15 20.70
C THR A 71 -1.55 3.16 19.74
N TYR A 72 -2.38 3.77 18.89
CA TYR A 72 -2.02 4.86 18.00
C TYR A 72 -2.45 6.18 18.58
N ARG A 73 -1.50 7.05 18.93
CA ARG A 73 -1.77 8.43 19.38
C ARG A 73 -2.01 9.31 18.15
N MET A 74 -3.17 9.96 18.12
CA MET A 74 -3.62 10.75 16.97
C MET A 74 -3.07 12.18 17.04
N LEU A 75 -2.38 12.59 16.00
CA LEU A 75 -1.87 13.95 15.81
C LEU A 75 -2.72 14.65 14.74
N TRP A 76 -3.69 15.44 15.19
CA TRP A 76 -4.68 16.08 14.32
C TRP A 76 -4.18 17.39 13.70
N TYR A 77 -4.27 17.46 12.37
CA TYR A 77 -4.08 18.71 11.63
C TYR A 77 -5.41 19.19 11.05
N ASP A 78 -5.85 20.37 11.45
CA ASP A 78 -7.09 20.98 10.98
C ASP A 78 -6.84 21.66 9.61
N PHE A 79 -7.38 21.09 8.55
CA PHE A 79 -7.20 21.52 7.17
C PHE A 79 -8.30 22.51 6.77
N SER A 80 -7.94 23.76 6.54
CA SER A 80 -8.88 24.84 6.19
C SER A 80 -9.16 24.87 4.68
N ILE A 81 -10.19 25.62 4.27
CA ILE A 81 -10.45 25.84 2.84
C ILE A 81 -9.29 26.58 2.14
N THR A 82 -8.61 27.47 2.88
CA THR A 82 -7.42 28.16 2.37
C THR A 82 -6.25 27.22 2.19
N ASP A 83 -6.09 26.19 3.06
CA ASP A 83 -5.07 25.16 2.88
C ASP A 83 -5.33 24.35 1.62
N HIS A 84 -6.61 23.99 1.33
CA HIS A 84 -6.97 23.31 0.09
C HIS A 84 -6.59 24.13 -1.16
N ILE A 85 -6.84 25.45 -1.14
CA ILE A 85 -6.46 26.35 -2.23
C ILE A 85 -4.93 26.43 -2.35
N THR A 86 -4.24 26.60 -1.22
CA THR A 86 -2.78 26.75 -1.17
C THR A 86 -2.07 25.51 -1.72
N VAL A 87 -2.50 24.33 -1.28
CA VAL A 87 -1.90 23.07 -1.74
C VAL A 87 -2.25 22.78 -3.20
N LYS A 88 -3.54 22.88 -3.57
CA LYS A 88 -4.02 22.46 -4.89
C LYS A 88 -3.62 23.40 -6.03
N TYR A 89 -3.67 24.71 -5.81
CA TYR A 89 -3.49 25.72 -6.87
C TYR A 89 -2.18 26.49 -6.77
N LEU A 90 -1.64 26.69 -5.56
CA LEU A 90 -0.39 27.42 -5.37
C LEU A 90 0.81 26.48 -5.20
N HIS A 91 0.58 25.17 -5.10
CA HIS A 91 1.61 24.14 -4.89
C HIS A 91 2.55 24.45 -3.70
N LYS A 92 1.99 25.05 -2.64
CA LYS A 92 2.69 25.41 -1.40
C LYS A 92 2.21 24.52 -0.24
N GLU A 93 2.99 24.52 0.84
CA GLU A 93 2.57 23.87 2.09
C GLU A 93 1.30 24.53 2.66
N PRO A 94 0.47 23.76 3.41
CA PRO A 94 -0.63 24.35 4.17
C PRO A 94 -0.13 25.45 5.10
N LEU A 95 -0.91 26.53 5.27
CA LEU A 95 -0.49 27.76 5.93
C LEU A 95 0.01 27.56 7.38
N PHE A 96 -0.58 26.64 8.11
CA PHE A 96 -0.24 26.36 9.51
C PHE A 96 0.48 25.05 9.73
N PHE A 97 0.93 24.39 8.68
CA PHE A 97 1.58 23.07 8.76
C PHE A 97 2.87 23.13 9.58
N GLY A 98 3.67 24.18 9.43
CA GLY A 98 4.86 24.38 10.24
C GLY A 98 4.55 24.45 11.75
N ARG A 99 3.51 25.18 12.14
CA ARG A 99 3.06 25.23 13.57
C ARG A 99 2.54 23.90 14.06
N PHE A 100 1.86 23.15 13.22
CA PHE A 100 1.42 21.79 13.54
C PHE A 100 2.62 20.88 13.80
N MET A 101 3.62 20.87 12.93
CA MET A 101 4.85 20.09 13.12
C MET A 101 5.52 20.43 14.47
N GLU A 102 5.68 21.74 14.80
CA GLU A 102 6.27 22.14 16.09
C GLU A 102 5.47 21.61 17.31
N ARG A 103 4.16 21.50 17.22
CA ARG A 103 3.32 20.89 18.28
C ARG A 103 3.52 19.37 18.39
N CYS A 104 3.93 18.71 17.31
CA CYS A 104 4.21 17.27 17.32
C CYS A 104 5.58 16.93 17.94
N LEU A 105 6.55 17.85 17.92
CA LEU A 105 7.92 17.57 18.34
C LEU A 105 8.04 17.04 19.77
N PRO A 106 7.37 17.59 20.80
CA PRO A 106 7.48 17.10 22.18
C PRO A 106 7.09 15.63 22.35
N CYS A 107 6.22 15.10 21.46
CA CYS A 107 5.86 13.68 21.50
C CYS A 107 7.02 12.74 21.10
N LEU A 108 8.07 13.27 20.45
CA LEU A 108 9.19 12.51 19.89
C LEU A 108 10.48 12.69 20.70
N GLU A 109 10.43 13.37 21.83
CA GLU A 109 11.58 13.54 22.72
C GLU A 109 11.85 12.29 23.56
N GLY A 110 13.11 11.93 23.75
CA GLY A 110 13.54 10.86 24.65
C GLY A 110 13.40 9.45 24.12
N TYR A 111 13.21 9.28 22.81
CA TYR A 111 13.32 7.99 22.13
C TYR A 111 14.75 7.73 21.67
N ASP A 112 15.11 6.46 21.55
CA ASP A 112 16.42 6.06 21.02
C ASP A 112 16.48 6.27 19.51
N ALA A 113 15.35 6.09 18.79
CA ALA A 113 15.23 6.35 17.37
C ALA A 113 13.78 6.66 16.96
N ILE A 114 13.62 7.37 15.84
CA ILE A 114 12.33 7.65 15.20
C ILE A 114 12.23 6.89 13.88
N LEU A 115 11.19 6.07 13.73
CA LEU A 115 10.85 5.37 12.49
C LEU A 115 9.73 6.13 11.79
N ALA A 116 10.09 6.86 10.76
CA ALA A 116 9.14 7.62 9.95
C ALA A 116 8.68 6.80 8.76
N HIS A 117 7.42 6.93 8.40
CA HIS A 117 6.91 6.36 7.16
C HIS A 117 6.36 7.46 6.27
N SER A 118 6.74 7.39 5.01
CA SER A 118 6.38 8.35 3.97
C SER A 118 6.84 9.80 4.24
N PHE A 119 6.44 10.70 3.36
CA PHE A 119 6.89 12.08 3.31
C PHE A 119 6.60 12.87 4.60
N THR A 120 5.34 12.88 5.06
CA THR A 120 4.94 13.69 6.24
C THR A 120 5.60 13.21 7.53
N GLY A 121 5.67 11.88 7.73
CA GLY A 121 6.40 11.30 8.86
C GLY A 121 7.87 11.70 8.82
N GLY A 122 8.51 11.64 7.65
CA GLY A 122 9.89 12.04 7.44
C GLY A 122 10.15 13.52 7.74
N LEU A 123 9.24 14.42 7.35
CA LEU A 123 9.36 15.87 7.67
C LEU A 123 9.37 16.13 9.18
N ILE A 124 8.45 15.49 9.90
CA ILE A 124 8.35 15.66 11.36
C ILE A 124 9.55 15.03 12.06
N ALA A 125 9.95 13.82 11.63
CA ALA A 125 11.12 13.12 12.19
C ALA A 125 12.41 13.92 11.98
N ARG A 126 12.63 14.50 10.80
CA ARG A 126 13.79 15.37 10.53
C ARG A 126 13.84 16.56 11.48
N ARG A 127 12.72 17.27 11.69
CA ARG A 127 12.66 18.37 12.64
C ARG A 127 12.91 17.94 14.08
N ALA A 128 12.37 16.79 14.48
CA ALA A 128 12.63 16.22 15.80
C ALA A 128 14.11 15.86 15.99
N SER A 129 14.75 15.29 14.96
CA SER A 129 16.17 15.00 14.94
C SER A 129 17.02 16.26 15.05
N GLU A 130 16.69 17.32 14.30
CA GLU A 130 17.35 18.62 14.36
C GLU A 130 17.27 19.25 15.77
N ARG A 131 16.15 19.06 16.47
CA ARG A 131 15.89 19.66 17.79
C ARG A 131 16.46 18.87 18.97
N PHE A 132 16.34 17.53 18.92
CA PHE A 132 16.63 16.65 20.06
C PHE A 132 17.86 15.77 19.83
N GLY A 133 18.42 15.76 18.61
CA GLY A 133 19.55 14.89 18.27
C GLY A 133 19.19 13.40 18.13
N VAL A 134 17.90 13.04 18.11
CA VAL A 134 17.43 11.66 17.96
C VAL A 134 17.61 11.20 16.52
N PRO A 135 18.30 10.10 16.22
CA PRO A 135 18.42 9.58 14.86
C PRO A 135 17.07 9.13 14.33
N TYR A 136 16.86 9.32 13.01
CA TYR A 136 15.64 8.86 12.38
C TYR A 136 15.89 8.05 11.12
N PHE A 137 14.98 7.15 10.86
CA PHE A 137 14.93 6.26 9.71
C PHE A 137 13.65 6.51 8.94
N VAL A 138 13.69 6.45 7.62
CA VAL A 138 12.48 6.66 6.81
C VAL A 138 12.22 5.45 5.95
N THR A 139 10.98 4.95 6.00
CA THR A 139 10.49 3.92 5.06
C THR A 139 9.62 4.56 3.98
N TRP A 140 10.01 4.39 2.74
CA TRP A 140 9.34 4.89 1.54
C TRP A 140 8.46 3.80 0.92
N HIS A 141 7.19 4.15 0.59
CA HIS A 141 6.17 3.17 0.23
C HIS A 141 5.72 3.18 -1.23
N GLY A 142 6.03 4.23 -1.99
CA GLY A 142 5.70 4.30 -3.42
C GLY A 142 5.47 5.73 -3.92
N SER A 143 4.24 6.25 -3.86
CA SER A 143 3.88 7.57 -4.41
C SER A 143 4.69 8.73 -3.83
N ASP A 144 5.21 8.57 -2.64
CA ASP A 144 6.10 9.48 -1.93
C ASP A 144 7.49 9.60 -2.57
N VAL A 145 7.86 8.68 -3.46
CA VAL A 145 9.11 8.71 -4.24
C VAL A 145 8.85 8.84 -5.73
N HIS A 146 7.93 8.03 -6.29
CA HIS A 146 7.75 7.96 -7.75
C HIS A 146 6.72 8.95 -8.32
N THR A 147 5.90 9.63 -7.48
CA THR A 147 4.83 10.52 -7.98
C THR A 147 4.88 11.91 -7.37
N HIS A 148 4.76 12.02 -6.04
CA HIS A 148 4.57 13.32 -5.38
C HIS A 148 5.74 14.30 -5.60
N PRO A 149 7.03 13.89 -5.50
CA PRO A 149 8.15 14.79 -5.74
C PRO A 149 8.18 15.35 -7.17
N TRP A 150 7.76 14.56 -8.15
CA TRP A 150 7.78 14.95 -9.57
C TRP A 150 6.67 15.91 -9.97
N ASN A 151 5.61 15.97 -9.18
CA ASN A 151 4.47 16.87 -9.42
C ASN A 151 4.61 18.23 -8.73
N ASN A 152 5.58 18.38 -7.80
CA ASN A 152 5.74 19.61 -7.02
C ASN A 152 7.20 19.79 -6.59
N ALA A 153 7.83 20.88 -7.07
CA ALA A 153 9.25 21.19 -6.79
C ALA A 153 9.54 21.34 -5.28
N LEU A 154 8.60 21.89 -4.50
CA LEU A 154 8.75 22.02 -3.05
C LEU A 154 8.75 20.64 -2.36
N VAL A 155 7.86 19.73 -2.81
CA VAL A 155 7.85 18.34 -2.31
C VAL A 155 9.15 17.64 -2.68
N MET A 156 9.67 17.84 -3.90
CA MET A 156 10.95 17.29 -4.33
C MET A 156 12.10 17.77 -3.42
N GLU A 157 12.19 19.06 -3.17
CA GLU A 157 13.22 19.64 -2.30
C GLU A 157 13.15 19.08 -0.88
N HIS A 158 11.95 19.01 -0.32
CA HIS A 158 11.74 18.49 1.03
C HIS A 158 12.01 16.98 1.11
N THR A 159 11.58 16.19 0.13
CA THR A 159 11.90 14.76 0.04
C THR A 159 13.40 14.54 0.03
N ARG A 160 14.13 15.31 -0.78
CA ARG A 160 15.59 15.27 -0.83
C ARG A 160 16.23 15.58 0.53
N LYS A 161 15.78 16.65 1.21
CA LYS A 161 16.28 17.03 2.55
C LYS A 161 15.98 15.97 3.61
N VAL A 162 14.81 15.32 3.54
CA VAL A 162 14.44 14.23 4.44
C VAL A 162 15.35 13.02 4.19
N MET A 163 15.56 12.64 2.93
CA MET A 163 16.42 11.50 2.56
C MET A 163 17.88 11.74 2.97
N ASP A 164 18.38 12.96 2.74
CA ASP A 164 19.77 13.31 3.01
C ASP A 164 20.11 13.33 4.50
N ALA A 165 19.21 13.85 5.33
CA ALA A 165 19.42 13.95 6.77
C ALA A 165 19.06 12.66 7.54
N ALA A 166 18.35 11.70 6.92
CA ALA A 166 18.02 10.43 7.56
C ALA A 166 19.26 9.59 7.86
N SER A 167 19.30 8.95 9.02
CA SER A 167 20.34 7.98 9.35
C SER A 167 20.35 6.83 8.35
N PHE A 168 19.17 6.38 7.92
CA PHE A 168 18.99 5.39 6.86
C PHE A 168 17.64 5.55 6.15
N ASN A 169 17.58 5.22 4.86
CA ASN A 169 16.38 5.20 4.06
C ASN A 169 16.03 3.77 3.66
N PHE A 170 14.86 3.30 4.03
CA PHE A 170 14.33 2.00 3.67
C PHE A 170 13.32 2.14 2.52
N PHE A 171 13.37 1.23 1.58
CA PHE A 171 12.47 1.18 0.43
C PHE A 171 11.76 -0.17 0.40
N VAL A 172 10.47 -0.15 0.11
CA VAL A 172 9.67 -1.38 0.07
C VAL A 172 9.96 -2.26 -1.15
N SER A 173 10.71 -1.75 -2.14
CA SER A 173 11.14 -2.49 -3.33
C SER A 173 12.46 -1.96 -3.87
N ASP A 174 13.19 -2.79 -4.61
CA ASP A 174 14.42 -2.42 -5.32
C ASP A 174 14.13 -1.39 -6.43
N ALA A 175 13.03 -1.57 -7.14
CA ALA A 175 12.57 -0.61 -8.15
C ALA A 175 12.32 0.79 -7.55
N LEU A 176 11.72 0.87 -6.35
CA LEU A 176 11.51 2.13 -5.67
C LEU A 176 12.82 2.75 -5.18
N MET A 177 13.74 1.93 -4.68
CA MET A 177 15.08 2.39 -4.28
C MET A 177 15.84 2.97 -5.48
N LYS A 178 15.87 2.29 -6.62
CA LYS A 178 16.48 2.80 -7.87
C LYS A 178 15.82 4.10 -8.33
N THR A 179 14.49 4.21 -8.24
CA THR A 179 13.79 5.45 -8.57
C THR A 179 14.25 6.62 -7.69
N SER A 180 14.54 6.35 -6.42
CA SER A 180 15.00 7.37 -5.47
C SER A 180 16.39 7.94 -5.78
N ASP A 181 17.23 7.25 -6.59
CA ASP A 181 18.55 7.75 -7.00
C ASP A 181 18.43 9.01 -7.86
N ARG A 182 17.29 9.17 -8.55
CA ARG A 182 16.98 10.41 -9.28
C ARG A 182 16.65 11.60 -8.36
N ILE A 183 16.35 11.37 -7.08
CA ILE A 183 16.10 12.41 -6.06
C ILE A 183 17.40 12.68 -5.31
N LEU A 184 18.06 11.63 -4.83
CA LEU A 184 19.30 11.66 -4.07
C LEU A 184 20.03 10.33 -4.23
N GLU A 185 21.24 10.35 -4.75
CA GLU A 185 22.17 9.21 -4.66
C GLU A 185 22.77 9.16 -3.24
N SER A 186 22.72 8.00 -2.60
CA SER A 186 23.23 7.80 -1.25
C SER A 186 23.49 6.32 -0.98
N GLU A 187 24.54 6.02 -0.22
CA GLU A 187 24.81 4.66 0.27
C GLU A 187 23.94 4.27 1.47
N ARG A 188 23.28 5.24 2.12
CA ARG A 188 22.38 5.02 3.26
C ARG A 188 20.97 4.62 2.81
N LYS A 189 20.90 3.59 1.96
CA LYS A 189 19.68 3.05 1.37
C LYS A 189 19.63 1.54 1.49
N GLN A 190 18.48 0.98 1.78
CA GLN A 190 18.26 -0.46 1.87
C GLN A 190 16.86 -0.85 1.46
N VAL A 191 16.72 -1.95 0.74
CA VAL A 191 15.42 -2.56 0.48
C VAL A 191 15.00 -3.37 1.71
N LEU A 192 13.81 -3.04 2.22
CA LEU A 192 13.09 -3.80 3.24
C LEU A 192 11.67 -4.06 2.73
N HIS A 193 11.46 -5.22 2.10
CA HIS A 193 10.16 -5.59 1.59
C HIS A 193 9.11 -5.62 2.72
N ASN A 194 7.91 -5.19 2.42
CA ASN A 194 6.77 -5.47 3.28
C ASN A 194 6.44 -6.98 3.23
N GLY A 195 5.95 -7.54 4.32
CA GLY A 195 5.52 -8.93 4.38
C GLY A 195 4.04 -9.12 4.08
N VAL A 196 3.57 -10.33 4.23
CA VAL A 196 2.14 -10.70 4.18
C VAL A 196 1.69 -11.19 5.55
N SER A 197 0.50 -10.75 5.99
CA SER A 197 -0.08 -11.19 7.26
C SER A 197 -0.35 -12.71 7.25
N GLU A 198 -0.17 -13.36 8.39
CA GLU A 198 -0.42 -14.79 8.58
C GLU A 198 -1.87 -15.22 8.32
N PHE A 199 -2.81 -14.29 8.35
CA PHE A 199 -4.21 -14.54 7.98
C PHE A 199 -4.36 -14.94 6.51
N PHE A 200 -3.48 -14.46 5.63
CA PHE A 200 -3.42 -14.90 4.24
C PHE A 200 -2.62 -16.20 4.16
N ARG A 201 -3.33 -17.29 4.13
CA ARG A 201 -2.78 -18.64 3.99
C ARG A 201 -3.68 -19.45 3.06
N ARG A 202 -3.09 -20.41 2.37
CA ARG A 202 -3.86 -21.35 1.55
C ARG A 202 -4.71 -22.24 2.45
N TYR A 203 -6.01 -22.28 2.20
CA TYR A 203 -6.92 -23.20 2.86
C TYR A 203 -6.78 -24.61 2.27
N ASN A 204 -7.17 -25.63 3.03
CA ASN A 204 -7.28 -26.97 2.50
C ASN A 204 -8.37 -27.06 1.42
N GLY A 205 -8.40 -28.16 0.67
CA GLY A 205 -9.31 -28.29 -0.48
C GLY A 205 -10.79 -28.27 -0.09
N GLU A 206 -11.15 -28.82 1.08
CA GLU A 206 -12.53 -28.86 1.57
C GLU A 206 -13.02 -27.48 1.99
N ASP A 207 -12.24 -26.77 2.81
CA ASP A 207 -12.56 -25.41 3.24
C ASP A 207 -12.69 -24.47 2.03
N ARG A 208 -11.72 -24.55 1.08
CA ARG A 208 -11.76 -23.75 -0.15
C ARG A 208 -13.03 -24.05 -0.97
N ALA A 209 -13.40 -25.32 -1.14
CA ALA A 209 -14.60 -25.72 -1.88
C ALA A 209 -15.87 -25.23 -1.17
N GLU A 210 -15.91 -25.31 0.17
CA GLU A 210 -17.03 -24.81 0.96
C GLU A 210 -17.20 -23.30 0.82
N PHE A 211 -16.11 -22.53 0.95
CA PHE A 211 -16.16 -21.07 0.78
C PHE A 211 -16.59 -20.69 -0.63
N ARG A 212 -16.12 -21.38 -1.66
CA ARG A 212 -16.53 -21.14 -3.04
C ARG A 212 -18.04 -21.36 -3.22
N ARG A 213 -18.59 -22.48 -2.69
CA ARG A 213 -20.05 -22.74 -2.72
C ARG A 213 -20.86 -21.67 -1.97
N ARG A 214 -20.39 -21.23 -0.79
CA ARG A 214 -21.04 -20.15 -0.01
C ARG A 214 -21.11 -18.85 -0.79
N HIS A 215 -20.15 -18.61 -1.68
CA HIS A 215 -20.14 -17.45 -2.57
C HIS A 215 -20.84 -17.71 -3.93
N GLY A 216 -21.52 -18.84 -4.09
CA GLY A 216 -22.30 -19.16 -5.27
C GLY A 216 -21.45 -19.61 -6.46
N LEU A 217 -20.22 -20.04 -6.25
CA LEU A 217 -19.36 -20.59 -7.30
C LEU A 217 -19.64 -22.09 -7.46
N GLU A 218 -20.01 -22.47 -8.66
CA GLU A 218 -20.13 -23.89 -9.04
C GLU A 218 -18.76 -24.56 -9.17
N ASP A 219 -18.75 -25.88 -9.11
CA ASP A 219 -17.52 -26.65 -9.30
C ASP A 219 -16.97 -26.45 -10.72
N GLY A 220 -15.66 -26.23 -10.83
CA GLY A 220 -14.99 -26.01 -12.10
C GLY A 220 -14.96 -24.54 -12.59
N VAL A 221 -15.77 -23.64 -12.04
CA VAL A 221 -15.70 -22.20 -12.37
C VAL A 221 -14.36 -21.62 -11.93
N LYS A 222 -13.66 -20.91 -12.80
CA LYS A 222 -12.44 -20.18 -12.47
C LYS A 222 -12.76 -18.73 -12.13
N VAL A 223 -12.04 -18.15 -11.15
CA VAL A 223 -12.20 -16.77 -10.74
C VAL A 223 -10.96 -15.97 -11.11
N VAL A 224 -11.15 -14.94 -11.94
CA VAL A 224 -10.14 -13.91 -12.22
C VAL A 224 -10.54 -12.66 -11.48
N ALA A 225 -9.67 -12.14 -10.60
CA ALA A 225 -10.01 -11.02 -9.75
C ALA A 225 -9.05 -9.85 -9.91
N PHE A 226 -9.58 -8.64 -9.82
CA PHE A 226 -8.86 -7.42 -9.47
C PHE A 226 -9.18 -7.06 -8.03
N ALA A 227 -8.18 -6.65 -7.25
CA ALA A 227 -8.40 -6.14 -5.91
C ALA A 227 -7.57 -4.88 -5.67
N GLY A 228 -8.25 -3.78 -5.34
CA GLY A 228 -7.62 -2.48 -5.10
C GLY A 228 -8.58 -1.31 -5.26
N SER A 229 -8.06 -0.11 -4.99
CA SER A 229 -8.84 1.12 -5.18
C SER A 229 -9.11 1.38 -6.67
N LEU A 230 -10.35 1.75 -6.99
CA LEU A 230 -10.76 2.09 -8.36
C LEU A 230 -10.32 3.53 -8.70
N VAL A 231 -9.04 3.69 -9.01
CA VAL A 231 -8.38 4.97 -9.34
C VAL A 231 -7.50 4.83 -10.58
N SER A 232 -7.14 5.94 -11.23
CA SER A 232 -6.41 5.95 -12.51
C SER A 232 -5.06 5.23 -12.47
N VAL A 233 -4.30 5.37 -11.38
CA VAL A 233 -2.99 4.71 -11.25
C VAL A 233 -3.09 3.17 -11.29
N LYS A 234 -4.26 2.61 -11.01
CA LYS A 234 -4.52 1.16 -11.09
C LYS A 234 -4.99 0.70 -12.49
N ASN A 235 -5.10 1.61 -13.46
CA ASN A 235 -5.57 1.32 -14.84
C ASN A 235 -6.84 0.48 -14.87
N VAL A 236 -7.79 0.82 -14.01
CA VAL A 236 -9.04 0.05 -13.88
C VAL A 236 -9.94 0.11 -15.12
N ASP A 237 -9.71 1.05 -16.01
CA ASP A 237 -10.30 1.14 -17.34
C ASP A 237 -9.86 0.00 -18.26
N LEU A 238 -8.71 -0.61 -18.01
CA LEU A 238 -8.23 -1.79 -18.74
C LEU A 238 -8.90 -3.10 -18.29
N LEU A 239 -9.64 -3.11 -17.18
CA LEU A 239 -10.26 -4.34 -16.68
C LEU A 239 -11.26 -4.93 -17.68
N GLN A 240 -12.12 -4.12 -18.27
CA GLN A 240 -13.11 -4.60 -19.23
C GLN A 240 -12.45 -5.21 -20.48
N PRO A 241 -11.52 -4.53 -21.20
CA PRO A 241 -10.89 -5.13 -22.37
C PRO A 241 -10.04 -6.36 -22.02
N VAL A 242 -9.34 -6.37 -20.87
CA VAL A 242 -8.59 -7.54 -20.40
C VAL A 242 -9.52 -8.72 -20.14
N PHE A 243 -10.59 -8.52 -19.36
CA PHE A 243 -11.56 -9.58 -19.04
C PHE A 243 -12.22 -10.15 -20.30
N HIS A 244 -12.58 -9.29 -21.24
CA HIS A 244 -13.13 -9.69 -22.52
C HIS A 244 -12.15 -10.58 -23.32
N GLN A 245 -10.87 -10.21 -23.39
CA GLN A 245 -9.86 -11.01 -24.09
C GLN A 245 -9.56 -12.32 -23.37
N VAL A 246 -9.51 -12.31 -22.02
CA VAL A 246 -9.38 -13.54 -21.22
C VAL A 246 -10.56 -14.49 -21.50
N ARG A 247 -11.79 -13.95 -21.55
CA ARG A 247 -12.99 -14.75 -21.86
C ARG A 247 -12.89 -15.40 -23.25
N LYS A 248 -12.36 -14.69 -24.24
CA LYS A 248 -12.15 -15.23 -25.61
C LYS A 248 -11.07 -16.32 -25.65
N GLY A 249 -10.02 -16.18 -24.84
CA GLY A 249 -8.87 -17.10 -24.81
C GLY A 249 -9.04 -18.35 -23.96
N TYR A 250 -10.05 -18.38 -23.06
CA TYR A 250 -10.27 -19.48 -22.13
C TYR A 250 -11.58 -20.18 -22.34
N ASN A 251 -11.54 -21.50 -22.57
CA ASN A 251 -12.73 -22.30 -22.91
C ASN A 251 -13.58 -22.77 -21.71
N GLY A 252 -13.06 -22.64 -20.48
CA GLY A 252 -13.77 -23.05 -19.24
C GLY A 252 -14.77 -22.00 -18.76
N GLN A 253 -15.47 -22.32 -17.67
CA GLN A 253 -16.34 -21.37 -16.99
C GLN A 253 -15.52 -20.34 -16.21
N LEU A 254 -15.86 -19.06 -16.33
CA LEU A 254 -15.20 -17.91 -15.72
C LEU A 254 -16.18 -17.00 -15.00
N GLU A 255 -15.75 -16.54 -13.84
CA GLU A 255 -16.34 -15.39 -13.15
C GLU A 255 -15.25 -14.35 -12.91
N PHE A 256 -15.54 -13.08 -13.15
CA PHE A 256 -14.63 -11.97 -12.93
C PHE A 256 -15.05 -11.19 -11.69
N TRP A 257 -14.10 -10.96 -10.78
CA TRP A 257 -14.36 -10.24 -9.54
C TRP A 257 -13.62 -8.91 -9.51
N VAL A 258 -14.32 -7.85 -9.11
CA VAL A 258 -13.72 -6.54 -8.84
C VAL A 258 -13.94 -6.21 -7.38
N ILE A 259 -12.84 -6.23 -6.61
CA ILE A 259 -12.83 -6.05 -5.16
C ILE A 259 -12.23 -4.69 -4.87
N GLY A 260 -13.00 -3.82 -4.23
CA GLY A 260 -12.63 -2.46 -3.90
C GLY A 260 -13.59 -1.42 -4.43
N ASP A 261 -13.31 -0.17 -4.11
CA ASP A 261 -14.10 0.99 -4.49
C ASP A 261 -13.19 2.18 -4.80
N GLY A 262 -13.72 3.22 -5.44
CA GLY A 262 -12.95 4.41 -5.75
C GLY A 262 -13.65 5.36 -6.72
N LYS A 263 -12.95 6.46 -7.02
CA LYS A 263 -13.51 7.56 -7.82
C LYS A 263 -13.95 7.13 -9.23
N LEU A 264 -13.33 6.09 -9.79
CA LEU A 264 -13.62 5.60 -11.14
C LEU A 264 -14.72 4.52 -11.18
N ARG A 265 -15.30 4.11 -10.04
CA ARG A 265 -16.35 3.10 -10.01
C ARG A 265 -17.48 3.41 -10.98
N ARG A 266 -17.95 4.67 -11.00
CA ARG A 266 -19.06 5.11 -11.88
C ARG A 266 -18.77 4.97 -13.38
N GLN A 267 -17.49 4.84 -13.77
CA GLN A 267 -17.07 4.62 -15.15
C GLN A 267 -16.82 3.14 -15.44
N VAL A 268 -16.17 2.44 -14.52
CA VAL A 268 -15.74 1.05 -14.67
C VAL A 268 -16.91 0.07 -14.56
N GLU A 269 -17.79 0.25 -13.57
CA GLU A 269 -18.92 -0.66 -13.33
C GLU A 269 -19.88 -0.77 -14.52
N PRO A 270 -20.34 0.34 -15.15
CA PRO A 270 -21.18 0.24 -16.35
C PRO A 270 -20.48 -0.41 -17.56
N ALA A 271 -19.16 -0.17 -17.73
CA ALA A 271 -18.39 -0.78 -18.82
C ALA A 271 -18.29 -2.30 -18.65
N LEU A 272 -18.06 -2.76 -17.44
CA LEU A 272 -17.99 -4.19 -17.10
C LEU A 272 -19.36 -4.86 -17.19
N MET A 273 -20.40 -4.26 -16.63
CA MET A 273 -21.76 -4.82 -16.61
C MET A 273 -22.45 -4.76 -17.97
N GLY A 274 -22.03 -3.85 -18.84
CA GLY A 274 -22.55 -3.72 -20.21
C GLY A 274 -22.01 -4.78 -21.19
N ASP A 275 -20.91 -5.47 -20.84
CA ASP A 275 -20.35 -6.53 -21.65
C ASP A 275 -21.01 -7.88 -21.33
N SER A 276 -21.99 -8.27 -22.16
CA SER A 276 -22.75 -9.52 -21.97
C SER A 276 -21.92 -10.80 -22.17
N THR A 277 -20.67 -10.70 -22.62
CA THR A 277 -19.79 -11.85 -22.83
C THR A 277 -19.06 -12.28 -21.56
N ILE A 278 -19.01 -11.42 -20.54
CA ILE A 278 -18.31 -11.66 -19.27
C ILE A 278 -19.31 -11.68 -18.10
N SER A 279 -19.11 -12.59 -17.14
CA SER A 279 -19.83 -12.59 -15.86
C SER A 279 -18.99 -11.86 -14.82
N VAL A 280 -19.46 -10.72 -14.33
CA VAL A 280 -18.72 -9.86 -13.41
C VAL A 280 -19.45 -9.69 -12.08
N ARG A 281 -18.70 -9.78 -10.97
CA ARG A 281 -19.17 -9.44 -9.62
C ARG A 281 -18.40 -8.26 -9.06
N MET A 282 -19.12 -7.19 -8.73
CA MET A 282 -18.58 -6.01 -8.05
C MET A 282 -18.76 -6.15 -6.53
N TRP A 283 -17.66 -6.38 -5.82
CA TRP A 283 -17.70 -6.60 -4.35
C TRP A 283 -17.78 -5.29 -3.55
N GLY A 284 -17.32 -4.17 -4.13
CA GLY A 284 -17.09 -2.96 -3.35
C GLY A 284 -15.95 -3.14 -2.33
N ASN A 285 -15.96 -2.32 -1.28
CA ASN A 285 -14.97 -2.46 -0.20
C ASN A 285 -15.26 -3.71 0.62
N VAL A 286 -14.25 -4.55 0.77
CA VAL A 286 -14.26 -5.75 1.60
C VAL A 286 -13.41 -5.48 2.84
N SER A 287 -13.85 -5.94 4.00
CA SER A 287 -13.12 -5.81 5.25
C SER A 287 -11.86 -6.69 5.27
N SER A 288 -10.87 -6.29 6.05
CA SER A 288 -9.57 -6.98 6.13
C SER A 288 -9.67 -8.43 6.64
N ASP A 289 -10.66 -8.73 7.46
CA ASP A 289 -10.95 -10.08 7.97
C ASP A 289 -11.61 -11.00 6.91
N GLN A 290 -12.34 -10.43 5.96
CA GLN A 290 -12.97 -11.18 4.86
C GLN A 290 -12.02 -11.39 3.67
N MET A 291 -11.02 -10.52 3.48
CA MET A 291 -10.10 -10.61 2.35
C MET A 291 -9.39 -11.96 2.22
N PRO A 292 -8.88 -12.62 3.30
CA PRO A 292 -8.25 -13.94 3.16
C PRO A 292 -9.20 -15.02 2.61
N VAL A 293 -10.48 -14.99 3.01
CA VAL A 293 -11.49 -15.92 2.51
C VAL A 293 -11.73 -15.69 1.01
N ILE A 294 -11.91 -14.45 0.61
CA ILE A 294 -12.15 -14.07 -0.79
C ILE A 294 -10.94 -14.42 -1.65
N MET A 295 -9.72 -14.13 -1.18
CA MET A 295 -8.48 -14.46 -1.90
C MET A 295 -8.32 -15.97 -2.10
N ASN A 296 -8.77 -16.80 -1.15
CA ASN A 296 -8.80 -18.26 -1.32
C ASN A 296 -9.82 -18.74 -2.37
N CYS A 297 -10.79 -17.93 -2.75
CA CYS A 297 -11.71 -18.25 -3.85
C CYS A 297 -11.13 -17.90 -5.24
N VAL A 298 -10.13 -17.01 -5.31
CA VAL A 298 -9.52 -16.52 -6.55
C VAL A 298 -8.57 -17.57 -7.12
N ASP A 299 -8.56 -17.71 -8.45
CA ASP A 299 -7.59 -18.53 -9.18
C ASP A 299 -6.48 -17.67 -9.78
N VAL A 300 -6.83 -16.49 -10.32
CA VAL A 300 -5.85 -15.54 -10.86
C VAL A 300 -6.18 -14.12 -10.40
N LEU A 301 -5.20 -13.44 -9.80
CA LEU A 301 -5.28 -12.01 -9.50
C LEU A 301 -4.61 -11.21 -10.63
N VAL A 302 -5.28 -10.15 -11.09
CA VAL A 302 -4.77 -9.24 -12.13
C VAL A 302 -4.47 -7.85 -11.57
N LEU A 303 -3.32 -7.28 -11.93
CA LEU A 303 -2.90 -5.96 -11.50
C LEU A 303 -2.32 -5.15 -12.67
N PRO A 304 -3.15 -4.50 -13.52
CA PRO A 304 -2.70 -3.75 -14.70
C PRO A 304 -2.18 -2.34 -14.38
N SER A 305 -1.75 -2.08 -13.16
CA SER A 305 -1.39 -0.76 -12.62
C SER A 305 -0.36 -0.01 -13.47
N GLN A 306 -0.41 1.32 -13.45
CA GLN A 306 0.63 2.19 -14.05
C GLN A 306 1.86 2.29 -13.18
N ASN A 307 1.70 2.16 -11.86
CA ASN A 307 2.80 2.24 -10.90
C ASN A 307 2.44 1.57 -9.57
N GLU A 308 3.45 0.94 -8.95
CA GLU A 308 3.35 0.28 -7.63
C GLU A 308 4.65 0.49 -6.84
N GLY A 309 4.51 0.60 -5.51
CA GLY A 309 5.66 0.49 -4.63
C GLY A 309 6.06 -0.99 -4.46
N LEU A 310 5.26 -1.73 -3.69
CA LEU A 310 5.28 -3.19 -3.58
C LEU A 310 3.81 -3.66 -3.44
N PRO A 311 3.25 -4.38 -4.42
CA PRO A 311 1.84 -4.73 -4.43
C PRO A 311 1.51 -5.87 -3.47
N LEU A 312 1.21 -5.56 -2.21
CA LEU A 312 0.88 -6.56 -1.19
C LEU A 312 -0.29 -7.45 -1.59
N VAL A 313 -1.26 -6.91 -2.32
CA VAL A 313 -2.43 -7.67 -2.79
C VAL A 313 -2.03 -8.86 -3.68
N CYS A 314 -0.97 -8.73 -4.48
CA CYS A 314 -0.42 -9.84 -5.25
C CYS A 314 0.23 -10.88 -4.33
N ALA A 315 0.97 -10.43 -3.33
CA ALA A 315 1.59 -11.32 -2.34
C ALA A 315 0.54 -12.07 -1.51
N GLU A 316 -0.53 -11.39 -1.09
CA GLU A 316 -1.69 -11.95 -0.39
C GLU A 316 -2.38 -13.03 -1.23
N ALA A 317 -2.61 -12.77 -2.51
CA ALA A 317 -3.21 -13.73 -3.45
C ALA A 317 -2.34 -14.98 -3.63
N ILE A 318 -1.02 -14.79 -3.86
CA ILE A 318 -0.07 -15.90 -4.01
C ILE A 318 -0.04 -16.76 -2.74
N ARG A 319 -0.04 -16.14 -1.56
CA ARG A 319 -0.04 -16.85 -0.28
C ARG A 319 -1.34 -17.65 -0.05
N CYS A 320 -2.45 -17.19 -0.61
CA CYS A 320 -3.72 -17.91 -0.64
C CYS A 320 -3.80 -18.99 -1.73
N GLY A 321 -2.80 -19.09 -2.61
CA GLY A 321 -2.69 -20.12 -3.64
C GLY A 321 -3.24 -19.70 -5.01
N ALA A 322 -3.55 -18.42 -5.22
CA ALA A 322 -3.82 -17.85 -6.54
C ALA A 322 -2.52 -17.58 -7.30
N VAL A 323 -2.60 -17.45 -8.62
CA VAL A 323 -1.53 -16.89 -9.46
C VAL A 323 -1.78 -15.39 -9.60
N ALA A 324 -0.75 -14.56 -9.44
CA ALA A 324 -0.84 -13.13 -9.69
C ALA A 324 -0.12 -12.75 -10.99
N VAL A 325 -0.80 -11.98 -11.85
CA VAL A 325 -0.26 -11.41 -13.09
C VAL A 325 -0.35 -9.89 -12.97
N GLY A 326 0.75 -9.20 -13.26
CA GLY A 326 0.81 -7.75 -13.13
C GLY A 326 1.42 -7.04 -14.32
N ALA A 327 1.24 -5.71 -14.41
CA ALA A 327 2.02 -4.89 -15.30
C ALA A 327 3.49 -4.83 -14.81
N ASP A 328 4.45 -4.73 -15.74
CA ASP A 328 5.87 -4.59 -15.40
C ASP A 328 6.19 -3.15 -14.98
N VAL A 329 5.83 -2.84 -13.73
CA VAL A 329 5.99 -1.50 -13.14
C VAL A 329 6.38 -1.59 -11.67
N GLY A 330 7.25 -0.70 -11.23
CA GLY A 330 7.66 -0.62 -9.82
C GLY A 330 8.10 -1.98 -9.27
N GLY A 331 7.69 -2.30 -8.05
CA GLY A 331 8.03 -3.57 -7.37
C GLY A 331 7.14 -4.76 -7.74
N VAL A 332 6.36 -4.73 -8.84
CA VAL A 332 5.45 -5.84 -9.19
C VAL A 332 6.23 -7.10 -9.48
N ALA A 333 7.29 -7.03 -10.32
CA ALA A 333 8.12 -8.17 -10.65
C ALA A 333 8.81 -8.81 -9.43
N GLU A 334 9.10 -8.03 -8.40
CA GLU A 334 9.69 -8.52 -7.14
C GLU A 334 8.74 -9.41 -6.33
N VAL A 335 7.42 -9.26 -6.55
CA VAL A 335 6.39 -10.07 -5.90
C VAL A 335 5.95 -11.24 -6.76
N VAL A 336 5.62 -10.96 -8.04
CA VAL A 336 5.00 -11.97 -8.90
C VAL A 336 6.00 -12.77 -9.73
N GLY A 337 7.26 -12.34 -9.76
CA GLY A 337 8.32 -12.87 -10.62
C GLY A 337 8.34 -12.20 -12.00
N SER A 338 9.54 -12.07 -12.58
CA SER A 338 9.77 -11.40 -13.88
C SER A 338 9.00 -12.04 -15.05
N ASP A 339 8.74 -13.34 -14.98
CA ASP A 339 8.02 -14.06 -16.02
C ASP A 339 6.50 -13.83 -15.98
N ASN A 340 5.99 -13.21 -14.91
CA ASN A 340 4.56 -12.99 -14.69
C ASN A 340 4.13 -11.51 -14.77
N VAL A 341 5.01 -10.68 -15.31
CA VAL A 341 4.70 -9.28 -15.61
C VAL A 341 4.62 -9.04 -17.11
N VAL A 342 3.86 -8.03 -17.50
CA VAL A 342 3.68 -7.59 -18.88
C VAL A 342 3.99 -6.10 -18.99
N PRO A 343 4.93 -5.68 -19.87
CA PRO A 343 5.26 -4.27 -20.02
C PRO A 343 4.12 -3.50 -20.72
N HIS A 344 3.87 -2.27 -20.29
CA HIS A 344 2.93 -1.39 -20.98
C HIS A 344 3.43 -1.06 -22.39
N GLY A 345 2.50 -1.05 -23.36
CA GLY A 345 2.80 -0.71 -24.73
C GLY A 345 1.70 -1.18 -25.70
N PRO A 346 1.94 -1.08 -27.01
CA PRO A 346 1.05 -1.67 -28.02
C PRO A 346 0.88 -3.16 -27.76
N GLY A 347 -0.37 -3.66 -27.77
CA GLY A 347 -0.67 -5.06 -27.50
C GLY A 347 -0.73 -5.47 -26.02
N PHE A 348 -0.59 -4.52 -25.08
CA PHE A 348 -0.62 -4.83 -23.65
C PHE A 348 -1.83 -5.66 -23.22
N VAL A 349 -3.03 -5.32 -23.71
CA VAL A 349 -4.27 -6.03 -23.32
C VAL A 349 -4.25 -7.48 -23.77
N GLU A 350 -3.80 -7.75 -24.99
CA GLU A 350 -3.68 -9.07 -25.58
C GLU A 350 -2.62 -9.91 -24.86
N ASP A 351 -1.44 -9.34 -24.63
CA ASP A 351 -0.33 -10.01 -23.94
C ASP A 351 -0.68 -10.31 -22.48
N PHE A 352 -1.32 -9.33 -21.81
CA PHE A 352 -1.77 -9.48 -20.43
C PHE A 352 -2.84 -10.58 -20.31
N ALA A 353 -3.84 -10.56 -21.19
CA ALA A 353 -4.87 -11.60 -21.24
C ALA A 353 -4.31 -12.97 -21.58
N GLY A 354 -3.32 -13.04 -22.47
CA GLY A 354 -2.57 -14.26 -22.78
C GLY A 354 -1.91 -14.85 -21.53
N LYS A 355 -1.21 -14.02 -20.77
CA LYS A 355 -0.57 -14.42 -19.50
C LYS A 355 -1.59 -14.90 -18.46
N VAL A 356 -2.73 -14.23 -18.32
CA VAL A 356 -3.84 -14.65 -17.44
C VAL A 356 -4.39 -16.01 -17.89
N THR A 357 -4.55 -16.21 -19.19
CA THR A 357 -5.02 -17.48 -19.77
C THR A 357 -4.02 -18.62 -19.50
N ASP A 358 -2.72 -18.37 -19.58
CA ASP A 358 -1.69 -19.34 -19.22
C ASP A 358 -1.76 -19.72 -17.74
N ALA A 359 -2.02 -18.75 -16.85
CA ALA A 359 -2.24 -19.00 -15.43
C ALA A 359 -3.48 -19.88 -15.18
N LEU A 360 -4.60 -19.58 -15.84
CA LEU A 360 -5.85 -20.38 -15.77
C LEU A 360 -5.67 -21.83 -16.24
N ASN A 361 -4.80 -22.04 -17.25
CA ASN A 361 -4.45 -23.35 -17.78
C ASN A 361 -3.38 -24.10 -16.94
N GLY A 362 -2.94 -23.52 -15.80
CA GLY A 362 -1.96 -24.14 -14.92
C GLY A 362 -0.53 -24.17 -15.48
N ARG A 363 -0.23 -23.34 -16.47
CA ARG A 363 1.11 -23.23 -17.09
C ARG A 363 2.08 -22.38 -16.25
N ILE A 364 1.56 -21.58 -15.33
CA ILE A 364 2.33 -20.73 -14.43
C ILE A 364 2.41 -21.37 -13.06
N ARG A 365 3.63 -21.53 -12.55
CA ARG A 365 3.89 -21.88 -11.14
C ARG A 365 4.53 -20.69 -10.47
N GLN A 366 4.00 -20.31 -9.31
CA GLN A 366 4.41 -19.11 -8.59
C GLN A 366 4.57 -19.40 -7.10
N SER A 367 5.60 -18.86 -6.50
CA SER A 367 5.84 -18.88 -5.06
C SER A 367 6.22 -17.48 -4.61
N LEU A 368 5.83 -17.13 -3.40
CA LEU A 368 6.20 -15.85 -2.82
C LEU A 368 7.68 -15.89 -2.42
N PRO A 369 8.47 -14.83 -2.76
CA PRO A 369 9.85 -14.73 -2.31
C PRO A 369 9.96 -14.69 -0.79
N ASP A 370 10.96 -15.36 -0.24
CA ASP A 370 11.23 -15.42 1.21
C ASP A 370 11.48 -14.04 1.85
N THR A 371 11.83 -13.05 1.05
CA THR A 371 12.06 -11.67 1.51
C THR A 371 10.77 -10.93 1.82
N ILE A 372 9.62 -11.44 1.37
CA ILE A 372 8.30 -10.85 1.62
C ILE A 372 7.73 -11.47 2.91
N ASP A 373 8.37 -11.14 4.02
CA ASP A 373 8.07 -11.67 5.35
C ASP A 373 8.27 -10.58 6.41
N TRP A 374 7.24 -10.32 7.21
CA TRP A 374 7.26 -9.26 8.21
C TRP A 374 8.27 -9.51 9.32
N SER A 375 8.45 -10.76 9.76
CA SER A 375 9.40 -11.08 10.83
C SER A 375 10.84 -10.82 10.38
N ARG A 376 11.19 -11.22 9.15
CA ARG A 376 12.48 -10.92 8.54
C ARG A 376 12.70 -9.41 8.39
N THR A 377 11.67 -8.69 7.93
CA THR A 377 11.73 -7.23 7.78
C THR A 377 11.98 -6.54 9.10
N ALA A 378 11.24 -6.90 10.16
CA ALA A 378 11.40 -6.31 11.48
C ALA A 378 12.79 -6.60 12.10
N LEU A 379 13.30 -7.83 11.97
CA LEU A 379 14.63 -8.18 12.47
C LEU A 379 15.73 -7.39 11.75
N LYS A 380 15.65 -7.31 10.42
CA LYS A 380 16.63 -6.58 9.61
C LYS A 380 16.59 -5.07 9.89
N GLU A 381 15.40 -4.50 10.07
CA GLU A 381 15.25 -3.09 10.49
C GLU A 381 15.92 -2.82 11.84
N LEU A 382 15.71 -3.69 12.83
CA LEU A 382 16.36 -3.58 14.14
C LEU A 382 17.88 -3.71 14.06
N GLU A 383 18.43 -4.51 13.14
CA GLU A 383 19.87 -4.59 12.91
C GLU A 383 20.44 -3.23 12.49
N PHE A 384 19.85 -2.59 11.46
CA PHE A 384 20.25 -1.25 11.00
C PHE A 384 20.12 -0.19 12.10
N ILE A 385 19.03 -0.21 12.88
CA ILE A 385 18.84 0.73 13.99
C ILE A 385 19.97 0.55 15.02
N ARG A 386 20.29 -0.68 15.39
CA ARG A 386 21.36 -0.96 16.36
C ARG A 386 22.75 -0.58 15.85
N GLU A 387 23.00 -0.71 14.55
CA GLU A 387 24.26 -0.29 13.94
C GLU A 387 24.46 1.23 14.04
N VAL A 388 23.41 2.01 13.80
CA VAL A 388 23.44 3.47 13.90
C VAL A 388 23.56 3.94 15.35
N LEU A 389 23.02 3.20 16.31
CA LEU A 389 23.02 3.56 17.74
C LEU A 389 24.31 3.15 18.50
N LYS A 390 25.23 2.42 17.87
CA LYS A 390 26.54 2.08 18.42
C LYS A 390 27.49 3.26 18.33
#